data_27fd19bd50b4cd5427580a7151a0e915
#
_entry.id   27fd19bd50b4cd5427580a7151a0e915
#
_cell.length_a   1.000
_cell.length_b   1.000
_cell.length_c   1.000
_cell.angle_alpha   90.00
_cell.angle_beta   90.00
_cell.angle_gamma   90.00
#
_symmetry.space_group_name_H-M   'P 1'
#
loop_
_entity.id
_entity.type
_entity.pdbx_description
1 polymer ?
#
loop_
_entity_poly.entity_id
_entity_poly.type
_entity_poly.pdbx_seq_one_letter_code
_entity_poly.pdbx_strand_id
1 'polypeptide(L)'
;MQCVDKICSEYKVVLASTSPRRYEIMHDNMGFKDLLVIPPTFEENLDKSQYADNPIQYVVDTSYGKAQCMLSELQDVKEKRLVVCADTVVLDWDNIIYEKPGNKERQLANLKRFCYGSQKPLRVVTAVTIIKWDPNAIDDGNKSMKHQIHQFHETSEVYFDSTVPEQVIQDYVYSEDGLQVAGGFKVQGYSGILIDRIEGDYFNIVGLPLNRTFKELLSYV
;
A
#
# COMPACT_ATOMS: atom_id res chain seq x y z
N MET A 1 23.61 -0.99 2.48
CA MET A 1 23.76 0.22 1.61
C MET A 1 24.01 1.42 2.52
N GLN A 2 25.01 2.23 2.23
CA GLN A 2 25.37 3.39 3.11
C GLN A 2 24.17 4.31 3.45
N CYS A 3 23.26 4.54 2.49
CA CYS A 3 22.07 5.35 2.76
C CYS A 3 21.11 4.67 3.75
N VAL A 4 20.94 3.36 3.66
CA VAL A 4 20.13 2.60 4.63
C VAL A 4 20.79 2.62 6.00
N ASP A 5 22.11 2.41 6.04
CA ASP A 5 22.89 2.42 7.29
C ASP A 5 22.76 3.79 7.98
N LYS A 6 22.75 4.90 7.19
CA LYS A 6 22.55 6.24 7.70
C LYS A 6 21.16 6.42 8.33
N ILE A 7 20.09 5.96 7.65
CA ILE A 7 18.71 5.99 8.20
C ILE A 7 18.65 5.18 9.50
N CYS A 8 19.18 3.94 9.50
CA CYS A 8 19.13 3.04 10.66
C CYS A 8 20.00 3.49 11.83
N SER A 9 21.02 4.33 11.60
CA SER A 9 21.81 4.91 12.69
C SER A 9 21.08 5.99 13.47
N GLU A 10 20.09 6.65 12.84
CA GLU A 10 19.32 7.74 13.46
C GLU A 10 17.92 7.31 13.91
N TYR A 11 17.31 6.38 13.19
CA TYR A 11 15.94 5.98 13.40
C TYR A 11 15.76 4.45 13.41
N LYS A 12 14.93 3.96 14.31
CA LYS A 12 14.34 2.62 14.15
C LYS A 12 13.24 2.68 13.09
N VAL A 13 13.41 1.94 12.01
CA VAL A 13 12.43 1.88 10.93
C VAL A 13 11.35 0.85 11.28
N VAL A 14 10.08 1.26 11.17
CA VAL A 14 8.90 0.46 11.52
C VAL A 14 7.98 0.35 10.32
N LEU A 15 7.57 -0.85 10.00
CA LEU A 15 6.49 -1.12 9.06
C LEU A 15 5.19 -1.40 9.82
N ALA A 16 4.22 -0.50 9.72
CA ALA A 16 2.89 -0.66 10.30
C ALA A 16 1.96 -1.40 9.30
N SER A 17 2.17 -2.70 9.13
CA SER A 17 1.41 -3.51 8.18
C SER A 17 1.52 -5.00 8.46
N THR A 18 0.45 -5.76 8.15
CA THR A 18 0.45 -7.23 8.12
C THR A 18 0.81 -7.79 6.74
N SER A 19 1.02 -6.93 5.73
CA SER A 19 1.28 -7.36 4.35
C SER A 19 2.68 -7.94 4.18
N PRO A 20 2.82 -9.24 3.83
CA PRO A 20 4.13 -9.83 3.57
C PRO A 20 4.84 -9.19 2.38
N ARG A 21 4.11 -8.68 1.40
CA ARG A 21 4.65 -8.00 0.23
C ARG A 21 5.31 -6.66 0.59
N ARG A 22 4.68 -5.88 1.48
CA ARG A 22 5.29 -4.62 1.98
C ARG A 22 6.53 -4.90 2.81
N TYR A 23 6.50 -5.98 3.59
CA TYR A 23 7.69 -6.43 4.31
C TYR A 23 8.83 -6.78 3.34
N GLU A 24 8.57 -7.59 2.32
CA GLU A 24 9.55 -7.96 1.29
C GLU A 24 10.14 -6.72 0.60
N ILE A 25 9.30 -5.75 0.22
CA ILE A 25 9.76 -4.50 -0.40
C ILE A 25 10.71 -3.74 0.53
N MET A 26 10.35 -3.54 1.79
CA MET A 26 11.20 -2.79 2.72
C MET A 26 12.43 -3.58 3.15
N HIS A 27 12.27 -4.84 3.49
CA HIS A 27 13.34 -5.69 4.01
C HIS A 27 14.31 -6.15 2.91
N ASP A 28 13.78 -6.70 1.81
CA ASP A 28 14.62 -7.33 0.79
C ASP A 28 15.02 -6.36 -0.33
N ASN A 29 14.07 -5.56 -0.83
CA ASN A 29 14.36 -4.67 -1.94
C ASN A 29 14.98 -3.33 -1.49
N MET A 30 14.53 -2.73 -0.38
CA MET A 30 15.15 -1.51 0.16
C MET A 30 16.38 -1.81 1.04
N GLY A 31 16.42 -2.98 1.70
CA GLY A 31 17.57 -3.43 2.51
C GLY A 31 17.49 -3.10 3.99
N PHE A 32 16.32 -2.77 4.53
CA PHE A 32 16.11 -2.55 5.97
C PHE A 32 16.10 -3.88 6.74
N LYS A 33 17.29 -4.46 7.00
CA LYS A 33 17.41 -5.79 7.63
C LYS A 33 16.95 -5.84 9.09
N ASP A 34 16.99 -4.73 9.81
CA ASP A 34 16.49 -4.58 11.18
C ASP A 34 15.11 -3.90 11.21
N LEU A 35 14.22 -4.28 10.28
CA LEU A 35 12.86 -3.74 10.17
C LEU A 35 11.97 -4.24 11.30
N LEU A 36 11.40 -3.33 12.08
CA LEU A 36 10.39 -3.68 13.07
C LEU A 36 9.00 -3.70 12.41
N VAL A 37 8.24 -4.75 12.66
CA VAL A 37 6.86 -4.88 12.12
C VAL A 37 5.86 -4.76 13.27
N ILE A 38 4.97 -3.78 13.19
CA ILE A 38 3.91 -3.54 14.18
C ILE A 38 2.59 -3.37 13.41
N PRO A 39 1.70 -4.37 13.43
CA PRO A 39 0.40 -4.25 12.78
C PRO A 39 -0.45 -3.13 13.40
N PRO A 40 -1.04 -2.21 12.62
CA PRO A 40 -1.93 -1.20 13.15
C PRO A 40 -3.26 -1.82 13.61
N THR A 41 -3.85 -1.27 14.65
CA THR A 41 -5.16 -1.69 15.20
C THR A 41 -6.34 -1.03 14.48
N PHE A 42 -6.09 -0.27 13.42
CA PHE A 42 -7.10 0.45 12.64
C PHE A 42 -8.07 -0.51 11.94
N GLU A 43 -9.38 -0.31 12.16
CA GLU A 43 -10.43 -1.01 11.42
C GLU A 43 -10.64 -0.36 10.04
N GLU A 44 -10.39 -1.12 8.97
CA GLU A 44 -10.56 -0.68 7.58
C GLU A 44 -12.05 -0.71 7.18
N ASN A 45 -12.88 0.16 7.78
CA ASN A 45 -14.33 0.17 7.62
C ASN A 45 -14.90 1.54 7.20
N LEU A 46 -14.09 2.39 6.56
CA LEU A 46 -14.57 3.67 6.05
C LEU A 46 -15.71 3.47 5.03
N ASP A 47 -16.73 4.31 5.13
CA ASP A 47 -17.88 4.27 4.23
C ASP A 47 -17.50 4.78 2.83
N LYS A 48 -17.34 3.85 1.88
CA LYS A 48 -16.96 4.15 0.49
C LYS A 48 -17.93 5.08 -0.23
N SER A 49 -19.20 5.15 0.20
CA SER A 49 -20.17 6.04 -0.43
C SER A 49 -19.80 7.52 -0.30
N GLN A 50 -19.03 7.88 0.73
CA GLN A 50 -18.52 9.24 0.95
C GLN A 50 -17.37 9.62 0.00
N TYR A 51 -16.80 8.64 -0.71
CA TYR A 51 -15.66 8.82 -1.60
C TYR A 51 -16.01 8.66 -3.09
N ALA A 52 -17.31 8.63 -3.43
CA ALA A 52 -17.77 8.43 -4.82
C ALA A 52 -17.17 9.46 -5.79
N ASP A 53 -17.07 10.73 -5.37
CA ASP A 53 -16.51 11.81 -6.19
C ASP A 53 -14.97 11.84 -6.18
N ASN A 54 -14.33 11.27 -5.18
CA ASN A 54 -12.86 11.22 -5.05
C ASN A 54 -12.40 9.90 -4.44
N PRO A 55 -12.39 8.79 -5.19
CA PRO A 55 -12.08 7.46 -4.67
C PRO A 55 -10.60 7.32 -4.23
N ILE A 56 -9.70 8.18 -4.71
CA ILE A 56 -8.31 8.21 -4.23
C ILE A 56 -8.24 8.64 -2.77
N GLN A 57 -9.12 9.54 -2.34
CA GLN A 57 -9.14 9.99 -0.95
C GLN A 57 -9.43 8.85 0.03
N TYR A 58 -10.18 7.82 -0.39
CA TYR A 58 -10.43 6.64 0.44
C TYR A 58 -9.14 5.94 0.89
N VAL A 59 -8.24 5.67 -0.04
CA VAL A 59 -6.97 4.99 0.28
C VAL A 59 -6.02 5.91 1.06
N VAL A 60 -6.08 7.22 0.81
CA VAL A 60 -5.32 8.23 1.53
C VAL A 60 -5.78 8.29 3.00
N ASP A 61 -7.08 8.37 3.24
CA ASP A 61 -7.64 8.43 4.59
C ASP A 61 -7.46 7.09 5.34
N THR A 62 -7.55 5.96 4.65
CA THR A 62 -7.25 4.64 5.24
C THR A 62 -5.80 4.55 5.70
N SER A 63 -4.85 4.99 4.87
CA SER A 63 -3.43 5.04 5.24
C SER A 63 -3.18 5.98 6.42
N TYR A 64 -3.85 7.13 6.45
CA TYR A 64 -3.79 8.09 7.53
C TYR A 64 -4.38 7.55 8.83
N GLY A 65 -5.54 6.89 8.77
CA GLY A 65 -6.16 6.25 9.94
C GLY A 65 -5.24 5.22 10.60
N LYS A 66 -4.53 4.41 9.80
CA LYS A 66 -3.48 3.50 10.29
C LYS A 66 -2.38 4.26 11.03
N ALA A 67 -1.93 5.39 10.49
CA ALA A 67 -0.91 6.21 11.13
C ALA A 67 -1.41 6.85 12.44
N GLN A 68 -2.66 7.29 12.50
CA GLN A 68 -3.24 7.84 13.73
C GLN A 68 -3.29 6.81 14.86
N CYS A 69 -3.63 5.54 14.56
CA CYS A 69 -3.55 4.47 15.55
C CYS A 69 -2.12 4.25 16.06
N MET A 70 -1.13 4.28 15.16
CA MET A 70 0.28 4.12 15.55
C MET A 70 0.78 5.24 16.46
N LEU A 71 0.26 6.46 16.35
CA LEU A 71 0.67 7.58 17.22
C LEU A 71 0.40 7.31 18.71
N SER A 72 -0.70 6.62 19.05
CA SER A 72 -0.98 6.26 20.44
C SER A 72 0.05 5.26 20.98
N GLU A 73 0.56 4.36 20.16
CA GLU A 73 1.58 3.37 20.55
C GLU A 73 2.99 4.00 20.69
N LEU A 74 3.21 5.17 20.09
CA LEU A 74 4.49 5.87 20.14
C LEU A 74 4.69 6.71 21.41
N GLN A 75 3.63 7.01 22.19
CA GLN A 75 3.69 7.94 23.31
C GLN A 75 4.76 7.60 24.36
N ASP A 76 4.99 6.32 24.62
CA ASP A 76 5.97 5.83 25.60
C ASP A 76 7.33 5.43 24.98
N VAL A 77 7.44 5.55 23.66
CA VAL A 77 8.65 5.16 22.93
C VAL A 77 9.75 6.22 23.13
N LYS A 78 10.93 5.78 23.59
CA LYS A 78 12.07 6.65 23.90
C LYS A 78 13.12 6.76 22.80
N GLU A 79 12.97 6.00 21.73
CA GLU A 79 13.86 6.04 20.56
C GLU A 79 13.19 6.77 19.39
N LYS A 80 13.99 7.36 18.49
CA LYS A 80 13.48 7.95 17.26
C LYS A 80 13.01 6.85 16.31
N ARG A 81 11.85 7.07 15.67
CA ARG A 81 11.27 6.11 14.72
C ARG A 81 10.81 6.78 13.43
N LEU A 82 10.98 6.05 12.32
CA LEU A 82 10.26 6.28 11.07
C LEU A 82 9.25 5.16 10.87
N VAL A 83 7.96 5.48 10.98
CA VAL A 83 6.88 4.50 10.86
C VAL A 83 6.23 4.65 9.51
N VAL A 84 6.20 3.57 8.72
CA VAL A 84 5.60 3.52 7.39
C VAL A 84 4.27 2.79 7.47
N CYS A 85 3.19 3.52 7.23
CA CYS A 85 1.84 2.99 7.04
C CYS A 85 1.48 3.06 5.56
N ALA A 86 0.74 2.10 5.06
CA ALA A 86 0.27 2.14 3.68
C ALA A 86 -1.07 1.42 3.51
N ASP A 87 -1.80 1.85 2.49
CA ASP A 87 -2.98 1.17 2.00
C ASP A 87 -2.98 1.10 0.47
N THR A 88 -3.67 0.11 -0.11
CA THR A 88 -3.71 -0.12 -1.56
C THR A 88 -5.10 -0.52 -1.98
N VAL A 89 -5.63 0.16 -2.99
CA VAL A 89 -6.89 -0.18 -3.65
C VAL A 89 -6.72 -0.27 -5.16
N VAL A 90 -7.65 -0.96 -5.80
CA VAL A 90 -7.79 -0.97 -7.25
C VAL A 90 -9.05 -0.18 -7.60
N LEU A 91 -8.94 0.70 -8.58
CA LEU A 91 -10.05 1.47 -9.14
C LEU A 91 -10.27 1.05 -10.59
N ASP A 92 -11.50 0.82 -10.97
CA ASP A 92 -11.83 0.65 -12.39
C ASP A 92 -12.09 2.02 -13.08
N TRP A 93 -12.45 1.96 -14.35
CA TRP A 93 -12.74 3.13 -15.19
C TRP A 93 -14.02 3.89 -14.79
N ASP A 94 -14.89 3.28 -13.98
CA ASP A 94 -16.08 3.91 -13.40
C ASP A 94 -15.85 4.40 -11.97
N ASN A 95 -14.59 4.42 -11.51
CA ASN A 95 -14.17 4.81 -10.17
C ASN A 95 -14.66 3.87 -9.05
N ILE A 96 -15.06 2.65 -9.38
CA ILE A 96 -15.43 1.64 -8.38
C ILE A 96 -14.16 1.19 -7.64
N ILE A 97 -14.24 1.18 -6.30
CA ILE A 97 -13.16 0.75 -5.42
C ILE A 97 -13.23 -0.77 -5.21
N TYR A 98 -12.17 -1.46 -5.56
CA TYR A 98 -11.99 -2.90 -5.34
C TYR A 98 -10.92 -3.13 -4.27
N GLU A 99 -11.36 -3.69 -3.16
CA GLU A 99 -10.50 -4.20 -2.08
C GLU A 99 -10.26 -5.71 -2.27
N LYS A 100 -9.84 -6.38 -1.19
CA LYS A 100 -9.71 -7.84 -1.18
C LYS A 100 -11.06 -8.49 -1.44
N PRO A 101 -11.20 -9.40 -2.41
CA PRO A 101 -12.50 -10.02 -2.73
C PRO A 101 -13.03 -10.90 -1.59
N GLY A 102 -12.15 -11.54 -0.83
CA GLY A 102 -12.51 -12.38 0.32
C GLY A 102 -13.13 -13.73 -0.05
N ASN A 103 -13.69 -13.90 -1.24
CA ASN A 103 -14.22 -15.16 -1.75
C ASN A 103 -14.02 -15.31 -3.25
N LYS A 104 -14.13 -16.54 -3.76
CA LYS A 104 -13.88 -16.89 -5.17
C LYS A 104 -14.93 -16.30 -6.13
N GLU A 105 -16.18 -16.23 -5.72
CA GLU A 105 -17.27 -15.71 -6.54
C GLU A 105 -17.05 -14.23 -6.86
N ARG A 106 -16.69 -13.45 -5.85
CA ARG A 106 -16.36 -12.02 -6.02
C ARG A 106 -15.10 -11.84 -6.82
N GLN A 107 -14.05 -12.66 -6.57
CA GLN A 107 -12.82 -12.61 -7.33
C GLN A 107 -13.07 -12.89 -8.80
N LEU A 108 -13.85 -13.94 -9.13
CA LEU A 108 -14.21 -14.28 -10.50
C LEU A 108 -14.97 -13.14 -11.20
N ALA A 109 -15.97 -12.56 -10.51
CA ALA A 109 -16.74 -11.44 -11.03
C ALA A 109 -15.84 -10.22 -11.32
N ASN A 110 -14.93 -9.88 -10.40
CA ASN A 110 -13.98 -8.80 -10.58
C ASN A 110 -13.10 -9.05 -11.81
N LEU A 111 -12.45 -10.20 -11.90
CA LEU A 111 -11.51 -10.51 -12.99
C LEU A 111 -12.20 -10.57 -14.36
N LYS A 112 -13.42 -11.13 -14.44
CA LYS A 112 -14.21 -11.06 -15.67
C LYS A 112 -14.52 -9.62 -16.10
N ARG A 113 -14.87 -8.77 -15.13
CA ARG A 113 -15.06 -7.34 -15.40
C ARG A 113 -13.78 -6.69 -15.89
N PHE A 114 -12.65 -7.01 -15.29
CA PHE A 114 -11.36 -6.42 -15.66
C PHE A 114 -10.90 -6.85 -17.05
N CYS A 115 -11.06 -8.11 -17.41
CA CYS A 115 -10.71 -8.61 -18.74
C CYS A 115 -11.72 -8.20 -19.83
N TYR A 116 -13.02 -8.24 -19.54
CA TYR A 116 -14.04 -8.16 -20.60
C TYR A 116 -14.94 -6.91 -20.54
N GLY A 117 -14.90 -6.17 -19.43
CA GLY A 117 -15.81 -5.03 -19.24
C GLY A 117 -15.40 -3.76 -19.99
N SER A 118 -14.09 -3.58 -20.23
CA SER A 118 -13.55 -2.43 -20.94
C SER A 118 -12.10 -2.68 -21.35
N GLN A 119 -11.63 -1.95 -22.37
CA GLN A 119 -10.21 -1.90 -22.73
C GLN A 119 -9.43 -0.81 -21.98
N LYS A 120 -10.11 -0.04 -21.10
CA LYS A 120 -9.46 0.96 -20.27
C LYS A 120 -8.70 0.28 -19.12
N PRO A 121 -7.58 0.86 -18.67
CA PRO A 121 -6.81 0.27 -17.57
C PRO A 121 -7.56 0.37 -16.24
N LEU A 122 -7.19 -0.53 -15.33
CA LEU A 122 -7.41 -0.34 -13.91
C LEU A 122 -6.32 0.60 -13.36
N ARG A 123 -6.65 1.36 -12.33
CA ARG A 123 -5.69 2.15 -11.56
C ARG A 123 -5.45 1.47 -10.22
N VAL A 124 -4.21 1.10 -9.97
CA VAL A 124 -3.77 0.65 -8.64
C VAL A 124 -3.19 1.85 -7.91
N VAL A 125 -3.81 2.21 -6.81
CA VAL A 125 -3.42 3.36 -6.00
C VAL A 125 -2.92 2.87 -4.64
N THR A 126 -1.68 3.21 -4.30
CA THR A 126 -1.14 3.00 -2.96
C THR A 126 -0.88 4.36 -2.31
N ALA A 127 -1.51 4.59 -1.16
CA ALA A 127 -1.21 5.71 -0.28
C ALA A 127 -0.23 5.28 0.80
N VAL A 128 0.72 6.15 1.10
CA VAL A 128 1.74 5.95 2.12
C VAL A 128 1.70 7.13 3.09
N THR A 129 1.68 6.83 4.38
CA THR A 129 1.79 7.80 5.46
C THR A 129 3.02 7.47 6.28
N ILE A 130 3.97 8.40 6.37
CA ILE A 130 5.18 8.25 7.16
C ILE A 130 5.06 9.12 8.40
N ILE A 131 5.30 8.51 9.57
CA ILE A 131 5.43 9.23 10.84
C ILE A 131 6.91 9.32 11.17
N LYS A 132 7.44 10.53 11.30
CA LYS A 132 8.71 10.79 11.98
C LYS A 132 8.40 11.03 13.45
N TRP A 133 8.90 10.16 14.31
CA TRP A 133 8.78 10.26 15.75
C TRP A 133 10.15 10.64 16.36
N ASP A 134 10.16 11.73 17.16
CA ASP A 134 11.32 12.13 17.95
C ASP A 134 10.87 12.44 19.39
N PRO A 135 11.11 11.54 20.36
CA PRO A 135 10.69 11.74 21.76
C PRO A 135 11.39 12.93 22.43
N ASN A 136 12.54 13.37 21.90
CA ASN A 136 13.34 14.46 22.43
C ASN A 136 13.08 15.81 21.74
N ALA A 137 12.13 15.86 20.81
CA ALA A 137 11.76 17.14 20.18
C ALA A 137 11.27 18.12 21.25
N ILE A 138 11.93 19.29 21.31
CA ILE A 138 11.66 20.33 22.30
C ILE A 138 10.43 21.10 21.85
N ASP A 139 9.48 21.27 22.78
CA ASP A 139 8.35 22.17 22.58
C ASP A 139 8.85 23.61 22.81
N ASP A 140 9.06 24.37 21.75
CA ASP A 140 9.48 25.78 21.80
C ASP A 140 8.31 26.76 21.85
N GLY A 141 7.12 26.28 22.22
CA GLY A 141 5.87 27.07 22.31
C GLY A 141 5.19 27.32 20.96
N ASN A 142 5.80 26.88 19.84
CA ASN A 142 5.29 27.01 18.49
C ASN A 142 4.96 25.63 17.87
N LYS A 143 4.28 24.71 18.61
CA LYS A 143 3.90 23.35 18.18
C LYS A 143 5.09 22.51 17.71
N SER A 144 6.09 22.30 18.54
CA SER A 144 7.00 21.17 18.37
C SER A 144 6.25 19.89 18.73
N MET A 145 5.57 19.32 17.75
CA MET A 145 4.98 18.01 17.92
C MET A 145 6.13 16.99 17.90
N LYS A 146 6.14 16.06 18.87
CA LYS A 146 7.08 14.92 18.90
C LYS A 146 6.96 14.07 17.64
N HIS A 147 6.02 14.37 16.77
CA HIS A 147 5.83 13.69 15.50
C HIS A 147 5.59 14.67 14.35
N GLN A 148 6.00 14.25 13.17
CA GLN A 148 5.66 14.86 11.90
C GLN A 148 5.04 13.78 11.02
N ILE A 149 3.99 14.13 10.28
CA ILE A 149 3.33 13.21 9.35
C ILE A 149 3.55 13.73 7.95
N HIS A 150 4.05 12.85 7.07
CA HIS A 150 4.14 13.08 5.64
C HIS A 150 3.30 12.04 4.92
N GLN A 151 2.52 12.48 3.93
CA GLN A 151 1.61 11.62 3.21
C GLN A 151 1.72 11.85 1.70
N PHE A 152 1.71 10.77 0.95
CA PHE A 152 1.65 10.78 -0.50
C PHE A 152 0.93 9.55 -1.02
N HIS A 153 0.55 9.58 -2.29
CA HIS A 153 0.06 8.40 -3.00
C HIS A 153 0.75 8.28 -4.35
N GLU A 154 0.72 7.06 -4.90
CA GLU A 154 1.21 6.72 -6.23
C GLU A 154 0.11 5.97 -6.97
N THR A 155 0.03 6.17 -8.29
CA THR A 155 -0.94 5.50 -9.14
C THR A 155 -0.23 4.84 -10.31
N SER A 156 -0.55 3.57 -10.56
CA SER A 156 -0.08 2.83 -11.72
C SER A 156 -1.26 2.21 -12.46
N GLU A 157 -1.15 2.10 -13.77
CA GLU A 157 -2.18 1.53 -14.63
C GLU A 157 -1.88 0.08 -14.96
N VAL A 158 -2.91 -0.77 -14.92
CA VAL A 158 -2.84 -2.19 -15.25
C VAL A 158 -3.85 -2.48 -16.34
N TYR A 159 -3.37 -2.94 -17.47
CA TYR A 159 -4.16 -3.31 -18.64
C TYR A 159 -4.36 -4.82 -18.67
N PHE A 160 -5.61 -5.25 -18.56
CA PHE A 160 -5.97 -6.65 -18.66
C PHE A 160 -6.15 -7.07 -20.11
N ASP A 161 -5.75 -8.32 -20.43
CA ASP A 161 -5.93 -8.89 -21.75
C ASP A 161 -7.37 -9.36 -21.95
N SER A 162 -8.10 -8.71 -22.86
CA SER A 162 -9.49 -9.05 -23.19
C SER A 162 -9.66 -10.32 -24.03
N THR A 163 -8.55 -10.90 -24.51
CA THR A 163 -8.55 -12.12 -25.33
C THR A 163 -8.32 -13.39 -24.49
N VAL A 164 -8.01 -13.27 -23.21
CA VAL A 164 -7.79 -14.41 -22.32
C VAL A 164 -9.06 -15.27 -22.24
N PRO A 165 -8.95 -16.60 -22.47
CA PRO A 165 -10.07 -17.50 -22.29
C PRO A 165 -10.59 -17.50 -20.85
N GLU A 166 -11.93 -17.55 -20.69
CA GLU A 166 -12.55 -17.57 -19.36
C GLU A 166 -12.03 -18.70 -18.46
N GLN A 167 -11.67 -19.84 -19.05
CA GLN A 167 -11.10 -20.97 -18.31
C GLN A 167 -9.81 -20.58 -17.55
N VAL A 168 -8.98 -19.73 -18.15
CA VAL A 168 -7.72 -19.26 -17.51
C VAL A 168 -8.04 -18.40 -16.28
N ILE A 169 -9.09 -17.56 -16.35
CA ILE A 169 -9.55 -16.77 -15.19
C ILE A 169 -10.06 -17.72 -14.08
N GLN A 170 -10.83 -18.75 -14.46
CA GLN A 170 -11.35 -19.74 -13.51
C GLN A 170 -10.20 -20.51 -12.83
N ASP A 171 -9.20 -20.93 -13.59
CA ASP A 171 -8.02 -21.65 -13.06
C ASP A 171 -7.24 -20.77 -12.09
N TYR A 172 -7.07 -19.48 -12.41
CA TYR A 172 -6.45 -18.52 -11.48
C TYR A 172 -7.26 -18.36 -10.19
N VAL A 173 -8.57 -18.19 -10.29
CA VAL A 173 -9.46 -18.09 -9.11
C VAL A 173 -9.39 -19.37 -8.26
N TYR A 174 -9.29 -20.53 -8.92
CA TYR A 174 -9.18 -21.82 -8.24
C TYR A 174 -7.90 -21.94 -7.42
N SER A 175 -6.82 -21.32 -7.87
CA SER A 175 -5.52 -21.28 -7.17
C SER A 175 -5.55 -20.50 -5.85
N GLU A 176 -6.56 -19.65 -5.61
CA GLU A 176 -6.71 -18.76 -4.44
C GLU A 176 -5.62 -17.68 -4.30
N ASP A 177 -4.73 -17.56 -5.28
CA ASP A 177 -3.55 -16.69 -5.20
C ASP A 177 -3.87 -15.20 -4.98
N GLY A 178 -5.03 -14.74 -5.43
CA GLY A 178 -5.46 -13.33 -5.34
C GLY A 178 -6.48 -12.99 -4.25
N LEU A 179 -6.97 -13.96 -3.46
CA LEU A 179 -8.10 -13.74 -2.53
C LEU A 179 -7.84 -12.67 -1.47
N GLN A 180 -6.57 -12.52 -1.04
CA GLN A 180 -6.16 -11.59 0.01
C GLN A 180 -5.42 -10.37 -0.55
N VAL A 181 -5.73 -10.00 -1.80
CA VAL A 181 -5.10 -8.87 -2.50
C VAL A 181 -6.17 -7.95 -3.05
N ALA A 182 -5.94 -6.63 -3.00
CA ALA A 182 -6.82 -5.65 -3.61
C ALA A 182 -7.08 -5.98 -5.08
N GLY A 183 -8.34 -5.91 -5.51
CA GLY A 183 -8.77 -6.29 -6.85
C GLY A 183 -8.81 -7.80 -7.13
N GLY A 184 -8.16 -8.61 -6.32
CA GLY A 184 -8.14 -10.07 -6.50
C GLY A 184 -7.06 -10.59 -7.44
N PHE A 185 -6.00 -9.84 -7.70
CA PHE A 185 -4.87 -10.25 -8.55
C PHE A 185 -3.52 -9.85 -7.96
N LYS A 186 -2.48 -10.64 -8.24
CA LYS A 186 -1.09 -10.38 -7.87
C LYS A 186 -0.23 -10.30 -9.13
N VAL A 187 0.25 -9.10 -9.49
CA VAL A 187 1.05 -8.89 -10.71
C VAL A 187 2.30 -9.77 -10.78
N GLN A 188 2.87 -10.12 -9.63
CA GLN A 188 4.04 -11.00 -9.51
C GLN A 188 3.71 -12.49 -9.46
N GLY A 189 2.43 -12.88 -9.53
CA GLY A 189 1.97 -14.27 -9.48
C GLY A 189 1.34 -14.73 -10.79
N TYR A 190 0.49 -15.76 -10.70
CA TYR A 190 -0.19 -16.36 -11.86
C TYR A 190 -1.08 -15.39 -12.61
N SER A 191 -1.59 -14.33 -11.97
CA SER A 191 -2.40 -13.33 -12.66
C SER A 191 -1.64 -12.53 -13.72
N GLY A 192 -0.32 -12.63 -13.76
CA GLY A 192 0.47 -12.08 -14.86
C GLY A 192 0.03 -12.58 -16.25
N ILE A 193 -0.58 -13.78 -16.32
CA ILE A 193 -1.16 -14.31 -17.57
C ILE A 193 -2.39 -13.51 -18.04
N LEU A 194 -3.08 -12.84 -17.10
CA LEU A 194 -4.28 -12.03 -17.37
C LEU A 194 -3.96 -10.58 -17.72
N ILE A 195 -2.69 -10.17 -17.59
CA ILE A 195 -2.24 -8.78 -17.72
C ILE A 195 -1.45 -8.60 -18.99
N ASP A 196 -1.91 -7.69 -19.86
CA ASP A 196 -1.23 -7.33 -21.11
C ASP A 196 0.02 -6.48 -20.84
N ARG A 197 -0.16 -5.40 -20.07
CA ARG A 197 0.93 -4.48 -19.71
C ARG A 197 0.61 -3.67 -18.46
N ILE A 198 1.62 -3.01 -17.92
CA ILE A 198 1.50 -2.03 -16.84
C ILE A 198 2.17 -0.72 -17.25
N GLU A 199 1.62 0.40 -16.76
CA GLU A 199 2.21 1.73 -16.90
C GLU A 199 2.35 2.37 -15.52
N GLY A 200 3.57 2.80 -15.16
CA GLY A 200 3.90 3.36 -13.84
C GLY A 200 4.81 2.48 -12.99
N ASP A 201 4.76 2.67 -11.68
CA ASP A 201 5.61 1.95 -10.73
C ASP A 201 5.09 0.54 -10.44
N TYR A 202 5.88 -0.46 -10.77
CA TYR A 202 5.61 -1.87 -10.49
C TYR A 202 5.41 -2.13 -8.98
N PHE A 203 6.28 -1.57 -8.13
CA PHE A 203 6.20 -1.79 -6.69
C PHE A 203 4.98 -1.11 -6.04
N ASN A 204 4.47 -0.03 -6.65
CA ASN A 204 3.18 0.53 -6.27
C ASN A 204 2.07 -0.51 -6.43
N ILE A 205 2.05 -1.26 -7.54
CA ILE A 205 1.05 -2.31 -7.79
C ILE A 205 1.20 -3.46 -6.78
N VAL A 206 2.43 -3.81 -6.42
CA VAL A 206 2.73 -4.82 -5.39
C VAL A 206 2.23 -4.40 -3.99
N GLY A 207 2.20 -3.07 -3.72
CA GLY A 207 1.59 -2.52 -2.53
C GLY A 207 2.40 -1.50 -1.73
N LEU A 208 3.59 -1.09 -2.22
CA LEU A 208 4.38 0.00 -1.65
C LEU A 208 5.30 0.59 -2.72
N PRO A 209 5.14 1.86 -3.15
CA PRO A 209 5.98 2.48 -4.18
C PRO A 209 7.42 2.64 -3.66
N LEU A 210 8.31 1.69 -4.06
CA LEU A 210 9.64 1.53 -3.50
C LEU A 210 10.48 2.79 -3.64
N ASN A 211 10.60 3.31 -4.87
CA ASN A 211 11.50 4.43 -5.17
C ASN A 211 11.09 5.68 -4.38
N ARG A 212 9.81 6.03 -4.40
CA ARG A 212 9.31 7.22 -3.73
C ARG A 212 9.39 7.07 -2.21
N THR A 213 8.95 5.93 -1.66
CA THR A 213 9.05 5.66 -0.21
C THR A 213 10.49 5.76 0.27
N PHE A 214 11.44 5.19 -0.47
CA PHE A 214 12.86 5.26 -0.10
C PHE A 214 13.40 6.69 -0.10
N LYS A 215 13.06 7.50 -1.11
CA LYS A 215 13.44 8.92 -1.17
C LYS A 215 12.88 9.73 0.00
N GLU A 216 11.62 9.49 0.35
CA GLU A 216 11.01 10.16 1.50
C GLU A 216 11.70 9.77 2.81
N LEU A 217 12.00 8.48 3.03
CA LEU A 217 12.74 8.03 4.21
C LEU A 217 14.16 8.64 4.27
N LEU A 218 14.83 8.74 3.13
CA LEU A 218 16.18 9.32 3.04
C LEU A 218 16.19 10.83 3.34
N SER A 219 15.09 11.54 3.09
CA SER A 219 14.99 12.99 3.33
C SER A 219 15.04 13.38 4.82
N TYR A 220 14.91 12.41 5.73
CA TYR A 220 14.95 12.65 7.18
C TYR A 220 16.36 12.60 7.79
N VAL A 221 17.39 12.28 6.98
CA VAL A 221 18.78 12.07 7.47
C VAL A 221 19.85 12.84 6.68
#